data_bb2144d1942353bbee39efc0dc40e751
#
_entry.id   bb2144d1942353bbee39efc0dc40e751
#
_cell.length_a   1.000
_cell.length_b   1.000
_cell.length_c   1.000
_cell.angle_alpha   90.00
_cell.angle_beta   90.00
_cell.angle_gamma   90.00
#
_symmetry.space_group_name_H-M   'P 1'
#
loop_
_entity.id
_entity.type
_entity.pdbx_description
1 polymer ?
#
loop_
_entity_poly.entity_id
_entity_poly.type
_entity_poly.pdbx_seq_one_letter_code
_entity_poly.pdbx_strand_id
1 'polypeptide(L)'
;MKTGLVTSDTYQNHNTGEGHPEKIDRVTAIIDNFKKINNKKLFWKKPVKFDQSFLINTHSSEYIDLVSKSFPENGLAFLDGDTVISPGSKEATKDAVGSIITAIDGVQQKEFKNAFCAVRPPGHHAEKDKAMGFCIYNNVAVCANYLIEKYNYNKVAIIIIF
;
A
#
# COMPACT_ATOMS: atom_id res chain seq x y z
N MET A 1 -14.35 15.99 -13.52
CA MET A 1 -13.31 14.95 -13.50
C MET A 1 -13.54 14.12 -12.26
N LYS A 2 -13.56 12.78 -12.35
CA LYS A 2 -13.72 11.87 -11.22
C LYS A 2 -12.34 11.44 -10.71
N THR A 3 -12.18 11.34 -9.40
CA THR A 3 -10.97 10.82 -8.73
C THR A 3 -11.32 9.60 -7.89
N GLY A 4 -10.62 8.49 -8.08
CA GLY A 4 -10.72 7.34 -7.21
C GLY A 4 -10.02 7.61 -5.87
N LEU A 5 -10.65 7.28 -4.76
CA LEU A 5 -10.04 7.29 -3.43
C LEU A 5 -10.06 5.87 -2.89
N VAL A 6 -8.89 5.25 -2.84
CA VAL A 6 -8.75 3.85 -2.41
C VAL A 6 -8.17 3.79 -1.02
N THR A 7 -8.85 3.08 -0.12
CA THR A 7 -8.42 2.90 1.27
C THR A 7 -9.06 1.65 1.88
N SER A 8 -8.56 1.21 3.04
CA SER A 8 -9.09 0.08 3.81
C SER A 8 -9.15 0.38 5.30
N ASP A 9 -10.11 -0.22 5.98
CA ASP A 9 -10.19 -0.17 7.44
C ASP A 9 -9.06 -0.97 8.12
N THR A 10 -8.44 -1.92 7.42
CA THR A 10 -7.31 -2.72 7.92
C THR A 10 -6.08 -1.89 8.27
N TYR A 11 -5.94 -0.70 7.70
CA TYR A 11 -4.80 0.19 7.99
C TYR A 11 -4.77 0.68 9.43
N GLN A 12 -5.92 0.68 10.12
CA GLN A 12 -6.00 0.99 11.55
C GLN A 12 -5.46 -0.14 12.44
N ASN A 13 -5.34 -1.36 11.90
CA ASN A 13 -4.84 -2.52 12.63
C ASN A 13 -3.31 -2.69 12.51
N HIS A 14 -2.65 -1.92 11.65
CA HIS A 14 -1.20 -1.88 11.58
C HIS A 14 -0.64 -1.07 12.74
N ASN A 15 -0.37 -1.75 13.86
CA ASN A 15 0.18 -1.14 15.07
C ASN A 15 1.71 -1.16 15.01
N THR A 16 2.31 0.00 15.03
CA THR A 16 3.76 0.21 15.01
C THR A 16 4.36 0.51 16.39
N GLY A 17 3.52 0.54 17.42
CA GLY A 17 3.92 0.89 18.80
C GLY A 17 3.73 2.36 19.13
N GLU A 18 3.78 2.63 20.44
CA GLU A 18 3.64 3.98 20.97
C GLU A 18 4.84 4.86 20.55
N GLY A 19 4.58 6.10 20.19
CA GLY A 19 5.62 7.07 19.81
C GLY A 19 6.21 6.87 18.40
N HIS A 20 5.82 5.82 17.67
CA HIS A 20 6.33 5.59 16.32
C HIS A 20 5.86 6.68 15.35
N PRO A 21 6.74 7.23 14.48
CA PRO A 21 6.37 8.31 13.54
C PRO A 21 5.37 7.86 12.47
N GLU A 22 5.43 6.60 12.02
CA GLU A 22 4.43 5.98 11.15
C GLU A 22 3.32 5.39 12.03
N LYS A 23 2.24 6.13 12.25
CA LYS A 23 1.15 5.79 13.18
C LYS A 23 -0.24 5.89 12.55
N ILE A 24 -1.20 5.25 13.16
CA ILE A 24 -2.61 5.15 12.70
C ILE A 24 -3.22 6.52 12.43
N ASP A 25 -2.95 7.52 13.27
CA ASP A 25 -3.51 8.87 13.14
C ASP A 25 -3.24 9.51 11.78
N ARG A 26 -2.15 9.14 11.10
CA ARG A 26 -1.80 9.70 9.78
C ARG A 26 -2.86 9.38 8.73
N VAL A 27 -3.23 8.11 8.59
CA VAL A 27 -4.24 7.70 7.61
C VAL A 27 -5.64 8.14 8.05
N THR A 28 -5.93 8.09 9.34
CA THR A 28 -7.22 8.52 9.90
C THR A 28 -7.46 10.00 9.60
N ALA A 29 -6.49 10.87 9.85
CA ALA A 29 -6.59 12.30 9.55
C ALA A 29 -6.86 12.58 8.06
N ILE A 30 -6.19 11.85 7.15
CA ILE A 30 -6.41 11.96 5.71
C ILE A 30 -7.84 11.58 5.35
N ILE A 31 -8.31 10.41 5.80
CA ILE A 31 -9.64 9.88 5.49
C ILE A 31 -10.73 10.79 6.04
N ASP A 32 -10.60 11.27 7.28
CA ASP A 32 -11.58 12.14 7.90
C ASP A 32 -11.68 13.51 7.18
N ASN A 33 -10.58 14.04 6.70
CA ASN A 33 -10.61 15.25 5.88
C ASN A 33 -11.30 15.01 4.53
N PHE A 34 -11.05 13.90 3.85
CA PHE A 34 -11.77 13.57 2.62
C PHE A 34 -13.26 13.36 2.84
N LYS A 35 -13.68 12.75 3.95
CA LYS A 35 -15.11 12.63 4.32
C LYS A 35 -15.76 13.99 4.55
N LYS A 36 -15.08 14.93 5.22
CA LYS A 36 -15.58 16.31 5.45
C LYS A 36 -15.78 17.09 4.16
N ILE A 37 -14.88 16.92 3.17
CA ILE A 37 -14.98 17.59 1.88
C ILE A 37 -16.27 17.20 1.13
N ASN A 38 -16.79 15.99 1.34
CA ASN A 38 -18.05 15.48 0.76
C ASN A 38 -18.20 15.80 -0.74
N ASN A 39 -17.15 15.59 -1.51
CA ASN A 39 -17.12 15.95 -2.93
C ASN A 39 -17.65 14.78 -3.79
N LYS A 40 -18.75 15.00 -4.51
CA LYS A 40 -19.37 14.02 -5.41
C LYS A 40 -18.46 13.52 -6.54
N LYS A 41 -17.30 14.15 -6.75
CA LYS A 41 -16.26 13.70 -7.71
C LYS A 41 -15.27 12.71 -7.11
N LEU A 42 -15.35 12.44 -5.81
CA LEU A 42 -14.54 11.42 -5.13
C LEU A 42 -15.31 10.08 -5.11
N PHE A 43 -14.69 9.05 -5.64
CA PHE A 43 -15.22 7.70 -5.71
C PHE A 43 -14.44 6.80 -4.76
N TRP A 44 -15.06 6.46 -3.64
CA TRP A 44 -14.48 5.56 -2.65
C TRP A 44 -14.43 4.13 -3.20
N LYS A 45 -13.28 3.52 -3.10
CA LYS A 45 -13.03 2.13 -3.52
C LYS A 45 -12.32 1.38 -2.40
N LYS A 46 -12.63 0.09 -2.27
CA LYS A 46 -11.88 -0.83 -1.43
C LYS A 46 -10.80 -1.52 -2.26
N PRO A 47 -9.72 -2.01 -1.61
CA PRO A 47 -8.69 -2.80 -2.28
C PRO A 47 -9.28 -4.04 -2.96
N VAL A 48 -8.74 -4.43 -4.10
CA VAL A 48 -8.95 -5.78 -4.62
C VAL A 48 -8.30 -6.78 -3.67
N LYS A 49 -8.80 -8.02 -3.69
CA LYS A 49 -8.19 -9.12 -2.94
C LYS A 49 -6.73 -9.28 -3.37
N PHE A 50 -5.84 -9.31 -2.38
CA PHE A 50 -4.42 -9.52 -2.61
C PHE A 50 -4.15 -10.85 -3.32
N ASP A 51 -3.27 -10.81 -4.31
CA ASP A 51 -2.67 -11.96 -4.95
C ASP A 51 -1.15 -11.81 -4.90
N GLN A 52 -0.45 -12.87 -4.49
CA GLN A 52 1.01 -12.86 -4.37
C GLN A 52 1.70 -12.59 -5.71
N SER A 53 1.06 -12.92 -6.83
CA SER A 53 1.57 -12.62 -8.17
C SER A 53 1.84 -11.14 -8.40
N PHE A 54 1.17 -10.23 -7.69
CA PHE A 54 1.43 -8.79 -7.77
C PHE A 54 2.84 -8.40 -7.32
N LEU A 55 3.51 -9.25 -6.53
CA LEU A 55 4.82 -8.97 -5.94
C LEU A 55 5.99 -9.54 -6.74
N ILE A 56 5.77 -10.57 -7.57
CA ILE A 56 6.82 -11.42 -8.16
C ILE A 56 7.86 -10.62 -8.96
N ASN A 57 7.43 -9.57 -9.65
CA ASN A 57 8.33 -8.76 -10.48
C ASN A 57 8.95 -7.58 -9.73
N THR A 58 8.60 -7.43 -8.44
CA THR A 58 9.11 -6.37 -7.60
C THR A 58 10.04 -6.90 -6.51
N HIS A 59 9.68 -8.02 -5.90
CA HIS A 59 10.40 -8.63 -4.78
C HIS A 59 10.87 -10.04 -5.11
N SER A 60 11.95 -10.47 -4.47
CA SER A 60 12.41 -11.87 -4.57
C SER A 60 11.43 -12.82 -3.88
N SER A 61 11.34 -14.05 -4.36
CA SER A 61 10.51 -15.09 -3.75
C SER A 61 10.88 -15.35 -2.29
N GLU A 62 12.17 -15.34 -2.00
CA GLU A 62 12.72 -15.51 -0.65
C GLU A 62 12.24 -14.41 0.29
N TYR A 63 12.22 -13.15 -0.18
CA TYR A 63 11.74 -12.03 0.62
C TYR A 63 10.22 -12.07 0.83
N ILE A 64 9.46 -12.41 -0.21
CA ILE A 64 8.01 -12.57 -0.10
C ILE A 64 7.66 -13.65 0.95
N ASP A 65 8.35 -14.77 0.90
CA ASP A 65 8.20 -15.87 1.85
C ASP A 65 8.61 -15.46 3.28
N LEU A 66 9.74 -14.76 3.42
CA LEU A 66 10.18 -14.21 4.70
C LEU A 66 9.13 -13.32 5.31
N VAL A 67 8.64 -12.32 4.58
CA VAL A 67 7.62 -11.38 5.08
C VAL A 67 6.34 -12.13 5.45
N SER A 68 5.89 -13.09 4.63
CA SER A 68 4.65 -13.84 4.88
C SER A 68 4.67 -14.60 6.22
N LYS A 69 5.86 -15.02 6.68
CA LYS A 69 6.12 -15.80 7.91
C LYS A 69 6.50 -14.92 9.11
N SER A 70 6.80 -13.64 8.90
CA SER A 70 7.33 -12.75 9.95
C SER A 70 6.26 -12.09 10.81
N PHE A 71 4.99 -12.08 10.38
CA PHE A 71 3.93 -11.44 11.16
C PHE A 71 3.69 -12.19 12.47
N PRO A 72 3.82 -11.50 13.62
CA PRO A 72 3.65 -12.14 14.92
C PRO A 72 2.17 -12.47 15.19
N GLU A 73 1.91 -13.47 16.01
CA GLU A 73 0.56 -13.76 16.51
C GLU A 73 0.12 -12.74 17.56
N ASN A 74 1.06 -12.21 18.34
CA ASN A 74 0.82 -11.23 19.40
C ASN A 74 1.98 -10.23 19.46
N GLY A 75 1.69 -9.02 19.96
CA GLY A 75 2.71 -7.99 20.22
C GLY A 75 3.28 -7.38 18.94
N LEU A 76 4.54 -7.00 19.00
CA LEU A 76 5.28 -6.34 17.93
C LEU A 76 6.51 -7.18 17.54
N ALA A 77 6.86 -7.16 16.26
CA ALA A 77 8.10 -7.71 15.73
C ALA A 77 8.73 -6.68 14.77
N PHE A 78 9.94 -6.95 14.29
CA PHE A 78 10.69 -6.06 13.42
C PHE A 78 11.17 -6.82 12.17
N LEU A 79 10.99 -6.24 11.01
CA LEU A 79 11.56 -6.76 9.74
C LEU A 79 12.98 -6.24 9.52
N ASP A 80 13.27 -5.05 10.07
CA ASP A 80 14.59 -4.43 10.12
C ASP A 80 14.69 -3.50 11.35
N GLY A 81 15.67 -2.57 11.38
CA GLY A 81 15.92 -1.70 12.54
C GLY A 81 14.77 -0.75 12.88
N ASP A 82 13.89 -0.41 11.93
CA ASP A 82 12.81 0.58 12.11
C ASP A 82 11.45 0.18 11.49
N THR A 83 11.37 -0.96 10.82
CA THR A 83 10.12 -1.45 10.21
C THR A 83 9.40 -2.40 11.15
N VAL A 84 8.51 -1.83 11.95
CA VAL A 84 7.72 -2.54 12.97
C VAL A 84 6.50 -3.20 12.34
N ILE A 85 6.21 -4.44 12.75
CA ILE A 85 5.01 -5.20 12.35
C ILE A 85 4.26 -5.73 13.56
N SER A 86 2.96 -5.91 13.41
CA SER A 86 2.02 -6.46 14.39
C SER A 86 1.11 -7.49 13.71
N PRO A 87 0.26 -8.23 14.43
CA PRO A 87 -0.68 -9.16 13.81
C PRO A 87 -1.52 -8.53 12.70
N GLY A 88 -2.03 -7.32 12.93
CA GLY A 88 -2.85 -6.59 11.95
C GLY A 88 -2.07 -6.05 10.75
N SER A 89 -0.75 -6.00 10.82
CA SER A 89 0.10 -5.54 9.71
C SER A 89 -0.02 -6.45 8.48
N LYS A 90 -0.29 -7.74 8.68
CA LYS A 90 -0.43 -8.72 7.59
C LYS A 90 -1.50 -8.31 6.58
N GLU A 91 -2.71 -8.05 7.06
CA GLU A 91 -3.82 -7.69 6.17
C GLU A 91 -3.68 -6.23 5.67
N ALA A 92 -3.19 -5.31 6.50
CA ALA A 92 -2.91 -3.95 6.08
C ALA A 92 -1.90 -3.89 4.92
N THR A 93 -0.83 -4.68 4.98
CA THR A 93 0.19 -4.78 3.91
C THR A 93 -0.39 -5.32 2.61
N LYS A 94 -1.23 -6.36 2.69
CA LYS A 94 -1.93 -6.92 1.52
C LYS A 94 -2.88 -5.91 0.89
N ASP A 95 -3.66 -5.22 1.71
CA ASP A 95 -4.60 -4.21 1.24
C ASP A 95 -3.88 -2.98 0.67
N ALA A 96 -2.70 -2.63 1.18
CA ALA A 96 -1.89 -1.56 0.60
C ALA A 96 -1.52 -1.88 -0.86
N VAL A 97 -1.05 -3.09 -1.14
CA VAL A 97 -0.79 -3.57 -2.51
C VAL A 97 -2.09 -3.61 -3.31
N GLY A 98 -3.15 -4.22 -2.79
CA GLY A 98 -4.46 -4.29 -3.44
C GLY A 98 -5.05 -2.92 -3.78
N SER A 99 -4.80 -1.90 -2.95
CA SER A 99 -5.23 -0.52 -3.21
C SER A 99 -4.58 0.07 -4.46
N ILE A 100 -3.29 -0.16 -4.63
CA ILE A 100 -2.57 0.33 -5.82
C ILE A 100 -3.10 -0.34 -7.08
N ILE A 101 -3.33 -1.65 -7.04
CA ILE A 101 -3.90 -2.40 -8.17
C ILE A 101 -5.31 -1.88 -8.51
N THR A 102 -6.17 -1.67 -7.50
CA THR A 102 -7.51 -1.07 -7.68
C THR A 102 -7.42 0.31 -8.34
N ALA A 103 -6.48 1.14 -7.91
CA ALA A 103 -6.29 2.48 -8.46
C ALA A 103 -5.88 2.43 -9.93
N ILE A 104 -4.95 1.55 -10.29
CA ILE A 104 -4.50 1.37 -11.68
C ILE A 104 -5.66 0.89 -12.55
N ASP A 105 -6.30 -0.20 -12.14
CA ASP A 105 -7.40 -0.79 -12.93
C ASP A 105 -8.53 0.22 -13.16
N GLY A 106 -8.91 0.98 -12.13
CA GLY A 106 -9.95 1.99 -12.26
C GLY A 106 -9.58 3.16 -13.19
N VAL A 107 -8.32 3.55 -13.25
CA VAL A 107 -7.82 4.55 -14.22
C VAL A 107 -7.81 3.97 -15.62
N GLN A 108 -7.29 2.76 -15.80
CA GLN A 108 -7.20 2.10 -17.10
C GLN A 108 -8.59 1.79 -17.70
N GLN A 109 -9.53 1.39 -16.85
CA GLN A 109 -10.94 1.14 -17.24
C GLN A 109 -11.76 2.41 -17.37
N LYS A 110 -11.15 3.60 -17.16
CA LYS A 110 -11.81 4.91 -17.26
C LYS A 110 -12.94 5.13 -16.25
N GLU A 111 -12.97 4.42 -15.14
CA GLU A 111 -13.93 4.68 -14.05
C GLU A 111 -13.69 6.07 -13.44
N PHE A 112 -12.41 6.45 -13.33
CA PHE A 112 -11.94 7.76 -12.90
C PHE A 112 -10.66 8.16 -13.66
N LYS A 113 -10.32 9.44 -13.67
CA LYS A 113 -9.18 9.95 -14.43
C LYS A 113 -7.85 9.81 -13.69
N ASN A 114 -7.90 9.84 -12.37
CA ASN A 114 -6.77 9.66 -11.46
C ASN A 114 -7.25 9.02 -10.16
N ALA A 115 -6.31 8.58 -9.33
CA ALA A 115 -6.62 8.01 -8.04
C ALA A 115 -5.68 8.55 -6.95
N PHE A 116 -6.15 8.51 -5.71
CA PHE A 116 -5.39 8.71 -4.50
C PHE A 116 -5.53 7.48 -3.62
N CYS A 117 -4.42 6.87 -3.23
CA CYS A 117 -4.38 5.72 -2.34
C CYS A 117 -3.95 6.18 -0.94
N ALA A 118 -4.90 6.21 0.01
CA ALA A 118 -4.60 6.46 1.42
C ALA A 118 -4.28 5.12 2.08
N VAL A 119 -3.01 4.74 2.11
CA VAL A 119 -2.56 3.40 2.51
C VAL A 119 -1.55 3.42 3.66
N ARG A 120 -1.52 2.37 4.42
CA ARG A 120 -0.53 1.98 5.42
C ARG A 120 -0.33 0.46 5.39
N PRO A 121 0.90 -0.04 5.57
CA PRO A 121 2.19 0.66 5.66
C PRO A 121 2.56 1.40 4.36
N PRO A 122 3.55 2.31 4.41
CA PRO A 122 4.15 2.90 3.22
C PRO A 122 4.94 1.85 2.42
N GLY A 123 5.50 2.23 1.23
CA GLY A 123 6.16 1.22 0.40
C GLY A 123 7.42 1.68 -0.33
N HIS A 124 7.63 2.98 -0.49
CA HIS A 124 8.63 3.53 -1.41
C HIS A 124 10.10 3.30 -1.00
N HIS A 125 10.38 2.93 0.25
CA HIS A 125 11.73 2.59 0.71
C HIS A 125 12.05 1.09 0.62
N ALA A 126 11.06 0.20 0.54
CA ALA A 126 11.34 -1.23 0.46
C ALA A 126 12.13 -1.58 -0.81
N GLU A 127 13.15 -2.41 -0.64
CA GLU A 127 14.01 -2.89 -1.72
C GLU A 127 13.51 -4.24 -2.26
N LYS A 128 14.20 -4.80 -3.24
CA LYS A 128 13.82 -6.08 -3.86
C LYS A 128 13.73 -7.22 -2.84
N ASP A 129 14.63 -7.23 -1.88
CA ASP A 129 14.84 -8.32 -0.91
C ASP A 129 14.90 -7.84 0.55
N LYS A 130 14.48 -6.59 0.82
CA LYS A 130 14.63 -5.98 2.14
C LYS A 130 13.52 -5.00 2.45
N ALA A 131 12.97 -5.07 3.67
CA ALA A 131 12.18 -4.00 4.29
C ALA A 131 13.09 -2.84 4.68
N MET A 132 12.61 -1.61 4.60
CA MET A 132 13.35 -0.44 5.02
C MET A 132 12.41 0.76 5.21
N GLY A 133 12.73 1.63 6.19
CA GLY A 133 12.04 2.91 6.38
C GLY A 133 10.53 2.77 6.56
N PHE A 134 10.10 1.86 7.42
CA PHE A 134 8.71 1.51 7.71
C PHE A 134 7.98 0.80 6.57
N CYS A 135 8.64 0.54 5.44
CA CYS A 135 8.07 -0.03 4.23
C CYS A 135 8.29 -1.53 4.19
N ILE A 136 7.20 -2.27 3.98
CA ILE A 136 7.21 -3.74 3.91
C ILE A 136 7.33 -4.19 2.45
N TYR A 137 6.33 -3.90 1.61
CA TYR A 137 6.42 -4.10 0.18
C TYR A 137 6.47 -2.75 -0.56
N ASN A 138 7.16 -2.71 -1.67
CA ASN A 138 7.27 -1.49 -2.47
C ASN A 138 6.02 -1.29 -3.34
N ASN A 139 4.99 -0.71 -2.75
CA ASN A 139 3.71 -0.42 -3.42
C ASN A 139 3.88 0.36 -4.72
N VAL A 140 4.86 1.29 -4.77
CA VAL A 140 5.12 2.15 -5.94
C VAL A 140 5.78 1.37 -7.07
N ALA A 141 6.74 0.51 -6.75
CA ALA A 141 7.38 -0.37 -7.74
C ALA A 141 6.40 -1.44 -8.25
N VAL A 142 5.55 -1.99 -7.37
CA VAL A 142 4.45 -2.88 -7.78
C VAL A 142 3.54 -2.18 -8.79
N CYS A 143 3.19 -0.90 -8.53
CA CYS A 143 2.41 -0.08 -9.47
C CYS A 143 3.08 -0.02 -10.86
N ALA A 144 4.36 0.31 -10.90
CA ALA A 144 5.10 0.46 -12.15
C ALA A 144 5.17 -0.86 -12.93
N ASN A 145 5.53 -1.97 -12.25
CA ASN A 145 5.60 -3.29 -12.87
C ASN A 145 4.24 -3.76 -13.38
N TYR A 146 3.18 -3.55 -12.61
CA TYR A 146 1.83 -3.94 -13.02
C TYR A 146 1.35 -3.18 -14.27
N LEU A 147 1.67 -1.88 -14.39
CA LEU A 147 1.37 -1.09 -15.59
C LEU A 147 2.14 -1.60 -16.82
N ILE A 148 3.41 -1.94 -16.66
CA ILE A 148 4.25 -2.46 -17.74
C ILE A 148 3.72 -3.81 -18.21
N GLU A 149 3.43 -4.72 -17.31
CA GLU A 149 3.09 -6.11 -17.66
C GLU A 149 1.64 -6.29 -18.09
N LYS A 150 0.70 -5.77 -17.32
CA LYS A 150 -0.72 -5.98 -17.61
C LYS A 150 -1.23 -5.06 -18.71
N TYR A 151 -0.74 -3.83 -18.73
CA TYR A 151 -1.24 -2.79 -19.63
C TYR A 151 -0.26 -2.41 -20.74
N ASN A 152 0.89 -3.11 -20.86
CA ASN A 152 1.90 -2.93 -21.91
C ASN A 152 2.45 -1.49 -21.99
N TYR A 153 2.62 -0.82 -20.84
CA TYR A 153 3.27 0.49 -20.82
C TYR A 153 4.77 0.34 -21.08
N ASN A 154 5.32 1.09 -21.99
CA ASN A 154 6.76 1.11 -22.28
C ASN A 154 7.58 1.87 -21.24
N LYS A 155 6.97 2.85 -20.57
CA LYS A 155 7.63 3.72 -19.57
C LYS A 155 6.64 4.13 -18.49
N VAL A 156 7.10 4.14 -17.26
CA VAL A 156 6.38 4.66 -16.08
C VAL A 156 7.32 5.60 -15.35
N ALA A 157 6.86 6.80 -14.99
CA ALA A 157 7.59 7.73 -14.17
C ALA A 157 7.09 7.65 -12.71
N ILE A 158 8.03 7.61 -11.76
CA ILE A 158 7.76 7.68 -10.32
C ILE A 158 8.37 8.99 -9.81
N ILE A 159 7.57 9.78 -9.10
CA ILE A 159 8.00 11.02 -8.47
C ILE A 159 7.75 10.88 -6.97
N ILE A 160 8.81 10.96 -6.16
CA ILE A 160 8.72 10.92 -4.70
C ILE A 160 9.00 12.34 -4.18
N ILE A 161 8.11 12.83 -3.33
CA ILE A 161 8.19 14.17 -2.74
C ILE A 161 8.37 13.98 -1.22
N PHE A 162 9.39 14.61 -0.65
CA PHE A 162 9.74 14.59 0.76
C PHE A 162 9.44 15.92 1.43
#